data_0f95d8964e420952a1582ec1369aa717
#
_entry.id   0f95d8964e420952a1582ec1369aa717
#
_cell.length_a   1.000
_cell.length_b   1.000
_cell.length_c   1.000
_cell.angle_alpha   90.00
_cell.angle_beta   90.00
_cell.angle_gamma   90.00
#
_symmetry.space_group_name_H-M   'P 1'
#
loop_
_entity.id
_entity.type
_entity.pdbx_description
1 polymer ?
#
loop_
_entity_poly.entity_id
_entity_poly.type
_entity_poly.pdbx_seq_one_letter_code
_entity_poly.pdbx_strand_id
1 'polypeptide(L)'
;MRKVTARVGVALVLATAGVAATHAVSNADPAPGHQVTYTLATGGTYDFTITYLTAQPPSKDAFNADSNAFMKRETITVSPDAPWVFSTTLADPQWAFLQVGSTTHGGQAAPNAHCEVSVDGQVAIAQDAPYSPQCYLSKWSS
;
A
#
# COMPACT_ATOMS: atom_id res chain seq x y z
N MET A 1 -57.50 24.81 -14.56
CA MET A 1 -56.97 24.45 -14.45
C MET A 1 -56.18 24.08 -14.31
N ARG A 2 -56.16 24.02 -14.16
CA ARG A 2 -55.40 23.42 -14.07
C ARG A 2 -54.39 23.09 -14.03
N LYS A 3 -54.38 23.24 -13.98
CA LYS A 3 -53.43 22.81 -13.98
C LYS A 3 -52.58 22.40 -13.63
N VAL A 4 -52.72 22.44 -13.54
CA VAL A 4 -51.90 21.97 -13.14
C VAL A 4 -51.22 21.57 -12.92
N THR A 5 -51.28 21.56 -12.93
CA THR A 5 -50.57 21.14 -12.65
C THR A 5 -49.70 20.89 -12.63
N ALA A 6 -49.77 20.91 -12.74
CA ALA A 6 -48.84 20.53 -12.69
C ALA A 6 -48.09 20.41 -12.21
N ARG A 7 -48.20 20.51 -11.97
CA ARG A 7 -47.38 20.28 -11.36
C ARG A 7 -46.63 19.50 -10.99
N VAL A 8 -46.89 19.33 -11.27
CA VAL A 8 -46.26 18.56 -10.90
C VAL A 8 -45.25 18.42 -10.86
N GLY A 9 -45.23 18.56 -10.76
CA GLY A 9 -44.13 18.19 -10.65
C GLY A 9 -43.40 18.12 -10.21
N VAL A 10 -43.50 18.22 -10.21
CA VAL A 10 -42.68 18.04 -9.78
C VAL A 10 -41.97 17.65 -9.28
N ALA A 11 -42.28 17.53 -9.29
CA ALA A 11 -41.53 17.13 -8.73
C ALA A 11 -40.68 16.71 -8.55
N LEU A 12 -40.66 16.68 -8.88
CA LEU A 12 -39.73 16.25 -8.67
C LEU A 12 -38.89 16.14 -8.23
N VAL A 13 -38.97 16.33 -8.30
CA VAL A 13 -38.06 16.24 -7.81
C VAL A 13 -37.39 15.86 -7.36
N LEU A 14 -37.62 15.78 -7.49
CA LEU A 14 -36.81 15.45 -6.98
C LEU A 14 -36.12 14.97 -6.70
N ALA A 15 -36.41 14.97 -6.86
CA ALA A 15 -35.64 14.54 -6.57
C ALA A 15 -34.97 14.24 -6.34
N THR A 16 -34.96 14.26 -6.52
CA THR A 16 -34.10 14.02 -6.24
C THR A 16 -33.43 13.81 -5.85
N ALA A 17 -33.76 13.90 -6.02
CA ALA A 17 -32.97 13.72 -5.57
C ALA A 17 -32.46 13.36 -5.18
N GLY A 18 -32.68 13.36 -5.27
CA GLY A 18 -31.94 13.01 -4.82
C GLY A 18 -31.36 12.51 -4.54
N VAL A 19 -31.33 12.46 -4.84
CA VAL A 19 -30.53 12.02 -4.51
C VAL A 19 -29.79 11.96 -4.21
N ALA A 20 -29.90 11.94 -4.29
CA ALA A 20 -29.01 11.84 -3.94
C ALA A 20 -28.41 11.66 -3.48
N ALA A 21 -28.48 11.51 -3.58
CA ALA A 21 -27.74 11.26 -3.09
C ALA A 21 -27.15 10.95 -2.75
N THR A 22 -27.14 10.76 -2.94
CA THR A 22 -26.44 10.43 -2.58
C THR A 22 -25.65 10.07 -2.46
N HIS A 23 -25.58 9.95 -2.49
CA HIS A 23 -24.59 9.55 -2.21
C HIS A 23 -23.79 9.57 -1.82
N ALA A 24 -23.90 9.61 -1.97
CA ALA A 24 -23.06 9.60 -1.47
C ALA A 24 -22.67 9.50 -0.88
N VAL A 25 -22.81 9.41 -0.85
CA VAL A 25 -22.32 9.21 -0.17
C VAL A 25 -21.99 8.98 0.49
N SER A 26 -22.10 8.66 0.47
CA SER A 26 -21.70 8.34 1.23
C SER A 26 -21.24 8.19 1.83
N ASN A 27 -21.25 8.04 1.89
CA ASN A 27 -20.86 7.67 2.61
C ASN A 27 -20.13 7.37 3.45
N ALA A 28 -20.37 6.35 3.38
CA ALA A 28 -19.56 6.03 4.53
C ALA A 28 -18.13 6.35 4.26
N ASP A 29 -17.47 7.02 5.12
CA ASP A 29 -16.08 7.34 4.96
C ASP A 29 -15.24 6.11 5.22
N PRO A 30 -14.24 5.82 4.38
CA PRO A 30 -13.25 4.85 4.76
C PRO A 30 -12.53 5.33 6.01
N ALA A 31 -12.01 4.40 6.79
CA ALA A 31 -11.15 4.73 7.91
C ALA A 31 -9.99 5.60 7.41
N PRO A 32 -9.57 6.59 8.19
CA PRO A 32 -8.42 7.40 7.81
C PRO A 32 -7.22 6.50 7.57
N GLY A 33 -6.51 6.77 6.50
CA GLY A 33 -5.35 5.96 6.17
C GLY A 33 -4.50 6.62 5.13
N HIS A 34 -3.28 6.10 5.01
CA HIS A 34 -2.31 6.58 4.05
C HIS A 34 -2.03 5.49 3.04
N GLN A 35 -1.92 5.88 1.78
CA GLN A 35 -1.54 4.96 0.73
C GLN A 35 -0.06 4.68 0.84
N VAL A 36 0.30 3.42 1.10
CA VAL A 36 1.70 3.01 1.21
C VAL A 36 2.03 2.10 0.03
N THR A 37 3.12 2.40 -0.65
CA THR A 37 3.58 1.61 -1.79
C THR A 37 5.00 1.16 -1.54
N TYR A 38 5.22 -0.14 -1.67
CA TYR A 38 6.55 -0.75 -1.59
C TYR A 38 7.04 -1.05 -2.99
N THR A 39 8.31 -0.78 -3.24
CA THR A 39 8.94 -1.06 -4.53
C THR A 39 10.27 -1.75 -4.32
N LEU A 40 10.52 -2.79 -5.10
CA LEU A 40 11.83 -3.44 -5.17
C LEU A 40 12.25 -3.48 -6.63
N ALA A 41 13.36 -2.80 -6.91
CA ALA A 41 13.95 -2.77 -8.24
C ALA A 41 15.35 -3.37 -8.20
N THR A 42 15.85 -3.80 -9.33
CA THR A 42 17.15 -4.46 -9.39
C THR A 42 17.85 -4.16 -10.72
N GLY A 43 19.16 -4.18 -10.70
CA GLY A 43 19.96 -4.02 -11.92
C GLY A 43 20.17 -5.30 -12.70
N GLY A 44 19.84 -6.46 -12.12
CA GLY A 44 19.90 -7.75 -12.78
C GLY A 44 18.81 -8.67 -12.27
N THR A 45 18.43 -9.65 -13.05
CA THR A 45 17.38 -10.63 -12.66
C THR A 45 17.89 -11.46 -11.49
N TYR A 46 17.09 -11.56 -10.44
CA TYR A 46 17.49 -12.24 -9.22
C TYR A 46 16.28 -12.66 -8.39
N ASP A 47 16.46 -13.67 -7.54
CA ASP A 47 15.42 -14.12 -6.64
C ASP A 47 15.61 -13.48 -5.27
N PHE A 48 14.53 -13.00 -4.69
CA PHE A 48 14.53 -12.36 -3.39
C PHE A 48 13.47 -12.97 -2.49
N THR A 49 13.80 -13.08 -1.21
CA THR A 49 12.78 -13.33 -0.18
C THR A 49 12.45 -11.97 0.43
N ILE A 50 11.20 -11.57 0.33
CA ILE A 50 10.77 -10.27 0.86
C ILE A 50 9.77 -10.47 1.99
N THR A 51 9.81 -9.55 2.96
CA THR A 51 8.84 -9.47 4.04
C THR A 51 8.39 -8.02 4.14
N TYR A 52 7.10 -7.81 4.19
CA TYR A 52 6.55 -6.44 4.18
C TYR A 52 5.23 -6.39 4.93
N LEU A 53 4.92 -5.21 5.47
CA LEU A 53 3.70 -4.99 6.22
C LEU A 53 2.52 -4.81 5.26
N THR A 54 1.45 -5.58 5.46
CA THR A 54 0.28 -5.55 4.59
C THR A 54 -0.95 -4.92 5.26
N ALA A 55 -0.98 -4.91 6.60
CA ALA A 55 -2.13 -4.40 7.35
C ALA A 55 -1.66 -3.70 8.61
N GLN A 56 -2.44 -2.74 9.06
CA GLN A 56 -2.12 -1.96 10.26
C GLN A 56 -2.28 -2.80 11.53
N PRO A 57 -1.21 -3.05 12.29
CA PRO A 57 -1.37 -3.65 13.61
C PRO A 57 -1.94 -2.63 14.59
N PRO A 58 -2.81 -3.05 15.52
CA PRO A 58 -3.31 -2.13 16.54
C PRO A 58 -2.25 -1.75 17.57
N SER A 59 -1.24 -2.58 17.78
CA SER A 59 -0.15 -2.34 18.73
C SER A 59 1.05 -3.22 18.41
N LYS A 60 2.20 -2.90 19.02
CA LYS A 60 3.38 -3.76 18.94
C LYS A 60 3.12 -5.13 19.58
N ASP A 61 2.36 -5.15 20.68
CA ASP A 61 2.03 -6.41 21.34
C ASP A 61 1.19 -7.30 20.43
N ALA A 62 0.21 -6.73 19.74
CA ALA A 62 -0.60 -7.48 18.78
C ALA A 62 0.25 -8.00 17.62
N PHE A 63 1.15 -7.18 17.10
CA PHE A 63 2.07 -7.61 16.06
C PHE A 63 2.97 -8.76 16.54
N ASN A 64 3.51 -8.64 17.73
CA ASN A 64 4.40 -9.68 18.28
C ASN A 64 3.65 -10.98 18.55
N ALA A 65 2.37 -10.89 18.90
CA ALA A 65 1.56 -12.08 19.17
C ALA A 65 1.27 -12.87 17.91
N ASP A 66 1.02 -12.18 16.77
CA ASP A 66 0.75 -12.84 15.50
C ASP A 66 1.15 -11.91 14.35
N SER A 67 2.44 -11.87 14.06
CA SER A 67 2.97 -11.03 13.00
C SER A 67 2.43 -11.41 11.62
N ASN A 68 2.11 -12.68 11.41
CA ASN A 68 1.61 -13.13 10.11
C ASN A 68 0.24 -12.55 9.75
N ALA A 69 -0.50 -12.07 10.75
CA ALA A 69 -1.77 -11.38 10.49
C ALA A 69 -1.55 -10.02 9.82
N PHE A 70 -0.36 -9.44 9.95
CA PHE A 70 -0.10 -8.06 9.53
C PHE A 70 0.99 -7.93 8.48
N MET A 71 1.75 -8.98 8.22
CA MET A 71 2.82 -8.95 7.24
C MET A 71 2.75 -10.18 6.34
N LYS A 72 3.44 -10.08 5.21
CA LYS A 72 3.57 -11.19 4.28
C LYS A 72 5.04 -11.44 3.99
N ARG A 73 5.36 -12.71 3.83
CA ARG A 73 6.69 -13.15 3.41
C ARG A 73 6.54 -14.02 2.18
N GLU A 74 7.31 -13.72 1.14
CA GLU A 74 7.27 -14.50 -0.08
C GLU A 74 8.59 -14.43 -0.82
N THR A 75 8.80 -15.38 -1.72
CA THR A 75 9.97 -15.41 -2.61
C THR A 75 9.51 -15.00 -4.00
N ILE A 76 10.19 -14.03 -4.59
CA ILE A 76 9.85 -13.48 -5.89
C ILE A 76 11.10 -13.35 -6.74
N THR A 77 10.89 -13.34 -8.06
CA THR A 77 11.94 -13.03 -9.02
C THR A 77 11.71 -11.62 -9.53
N VAL A 78 12.73 -10.79 -9.45
CA VAL A 78 12.67 -9.39 -9.92
C VAL A 78 13.70 -9.21 -11.02
N SER A 79 13.33 -8.47 -12.06
CA SER A 79 14.22 -8.16 -13.16
C SER A 79 14.23 -6.64 -13.42
N PRO A 80 15.23 -6.12 -14.13
CA PRO A 80 15.27 -4.69 -14.45
C PRO A 80 14.01 -4.19 -15.16
N ASP A 81 13.38 -5.05 -15.97
CA ASP A 81 12.19 -4.70 -16.74
C ASP A 81 10.90 -4.84 -15.94
N ALA A 82 10.95 -5.54 -14.81
CA ALA A 82 9.75 -5.88 -14.04
C ALA A 82 10.02 -5.74 -12.55
N PRO A 83 10.08 -4.50 -12.04
CA PRO A 83 10.20 -4.28 -10.60
C PRO A 83 8.95 -4.80 -9.88
N TRP A 84 9.15 -5.20 -8.62
CA TRP A 84 8.04 -5.64 -7.78
C TRP A 84 7.43 -4.42 -7.08
N VAL A 85 6.11 -4.33 -7.10
CA VAL A 85 5.37 -3.22 -6.48
C VAL A 85 4.16 -3.78 -5.75
N PHE A 86 3.94 -3.32 -4.53
CA PHE A 86 2.76 -3.66 -3.74
C PHE A 86 2.26 -2.42 -3.02
N SER A 87 0.95 -2.22 -2.99
CA SER A 87 0.33 -1.08 -2.32
C SER A 87 -0.69 -1.55 -1.28
N THR A 88 -0.75 -0.83 -0.17
CA THR A 88 -1.72 -1.07 0.88
C THR A 88 -2.08 0.27 1.54
N THR A 89 -3.07 0.25 2.42
CA THR A 89 -3.46 1.43 3.20
C THR A 89 -3.18 1.16 4.67
N LEU A 90 -2.47 2.08 5.32
CA LEU A 90 -2.15 1.99 6.74
C LEU A 90 -2.66 3.23 7.46
N ALA A 91 -3.24 3.05 8.64
CA ALA A 91 -3.67 4.18 9.48
C ALA A 91 -2.45 4.99 9.95
N ASP A 92 -1.36 4.30 10.27
CA ASP A 92 -0.10 4.92 10.66
C ASP A 92 1.01 4.42 9.72
N PRO A 93 1.43 5.23 8.75
CA PRO A 93 2.41 4.79 7.77
C PRO A 93 3.80 4.54 8.36
N GLN A 94 4.08 5.02 9.57
CA GLN A 94 5.36 4.77 10.23
C GLN A 94 5.59 3.29 10.56
N TRP A 95 4.54 2.48 10.50
CA TRP A 95 4.63 1.03 10.64
C TRP A 95 5.15 0.33 9.38
N ALA A 96 5.19 1.02 8.25
CA ALA A 96 5.57 0.41 6.98
C ALA A 96 7.01 -0.10 7.01
N PHE A 97 7.23 -1.26 6.43
CA PHE A 97 8.57 -1.77 6.22
C PHE A 97 8.60 -2.72 5.02
N LEU A 98 9.75 -2.77 4.37
CA LEU A 98 10.08 -3.75 3.34
C LEU A 98 11.46 -4.29 3.65
N GLN A 99 11.52 -5.55 4.03
CA GLN A 99 12.76 -6.26 4.28
C GLN A 99 13.07 -7.14 3.08
N VAL A 100 14.23 -6.97 2.53
CA VAL A 100 14.66 -7.71 1.34
C VAL A 100 15.82 -8.59 1.69
N GLY A 101 15.76 -9.86 1.27
CA GLY A 101 16.84 -10.81 1.48
C GLY A 101 17.17 -11.54 0.19
N SER A 102 18.45 -11.70 -0.08
CA SER A 102 18.95 -12.57 -1.14
C SER A 102 20.32 -13.08 -0.76
N THR A 103 20.78 -14.08 -1.49
CA THR A 103 22.09 -14.68 -1.24
C THR A 103 22.90 -14.70 -2.51
N THR A 104 24.22 -14.76 -2.36
CA THR A 104 25.10 -14.87 -3.51
C THR A 104 24.89 -16.19 -4.24
N HIS A 105 24.99 -16.13 -5.56
CA HIS A 105 25.02 -17.30 -6.40
C HIS A 105 26.35 -17.31 -7.15
N GLY A 106 27.10 -18.39 -7.03
CA GLY A 106 28.38 -18.51 -7.67
C GLY A 106 28.30 -18.22 -9.16
N GLY A 107 29.19 -17.34 -9.64
CA GLY A 107 29.23 -16.97 -11.05
C GLY A 107 28.19 -15.95 -11.49
N GLN A 108 27.34 -15.48 -10.57
CA GLN A 108 26.34 -14.47 -10.88
C GLN A 108 26.69 -13.16 -10.19
N ALA A 109 26.60 -12.05 -10.94
CA ALA A 109 26.83 -10.72 -10.38
C ALA A 109 25.76 -10.35 -9.35
N ALA A 110 26.13 -9.48 -8.41
CA ALA A 110 25.18 -8.96 -7.43
C ALA A 110 24.02 -8.24 -8.13
N PRO A 111 22.78 -8.37 -7.61
CA PRO A 111 21.63 -7.77 -8.26
C PRO A 111 21.58 -6.24 -8.13
N ASN A 112 22.30 -5.65 -7.18
CA ASN A 112 22.26 -4.20 -6.91
C ASN A 112 20.81 -3.76 -6.73
N ALA A 113 20.22 -4.21 -5.61
CA ALA A 113 18.82 -4.03 -5.33
C ALA A 113 18.53 -2.66 -4.72
N HIS A 114 17.39 -2.12 -5.06
CA HIS A 114 16.89 -0.84 -4.54
C HIS A 114 15.51 -1.07 -3.95
N CYS A 115 15.32 -0.75 -2.65
CA CYS A 115 14.00 -0.78 -2.05
C CYS A 115 13.52 0.64 -1.78
N GLU A 116 12.20 0.81 -1.80
CA GLU A 116 11.58 2.10 -1.59
C GLU A 116 10.23 1.94 -0.92
N VAL A 117 9.93 2.82 0.02
CA VAL A 117 8.60 2.93 0.60
C VAL A 117 8.11 4.34 0.34
N SER A 118 6.98 4.45 -0.34
CA SER A 118 6.32 5.73 -0.59
C SER A 118 5.05 5.82 0.23
N VAL A 119 4.76 7.03 0.72
CA VAL A 119 3.55 7.33 1.47
C VAL A 119 2.83 8.47 0.76
N ASP A 120 1.59 8.22 0.37
CA ASP A 120 0.75 9.20 -0.35
C ASP A 120 1.47 9.77 -1.58
N GLY A 121 2.19 8.90 -2.29
CA GLY A 121 2.87 9.28 -3.51
C GLY A 121 4.25 9.90 -3.33
N GLN A 122 4.72 10.04 -2.10
CA GLN A 122 6.04 10.61 -1.82
C GLN A 122 6.96 9.58 -1.19
N VAL A 123 8.19 9.53 -1.66
CA VAL A 123 9.18 8.60 -1.12
C VAL A 123 9.50 8.96 0.33
N ALA A 124 9.23 8.04 1.25
CA ALA A 124 9.53 8.19 2.66
C ALA A 124 10.91 7.63 3.02
N ILE A 125 11.31 6.55 2.37
CA ILE A 125 12.63 5.96 2.53
C ILE A 125 13.01 5.21 1.27
N ALA A 126 14.29 5.24 0.94
CA ALA A 126 14.86 4.47 -0.16
C ALA A 126 16.26 4.01 0.25
N GLN A 127 16.61 2.78 -0.09
CA GLN A 127 17.90 2.19 0.24
C GLN A 127 18.41 1.35 -0.92
N ASP A 128 19.70 1.36 -1.09
CA ASP A 128 20.40 0.54 -2.08
C ASP A 128 21.35 -0.41 -1.38
N ALA A 129 21.42 -1.65 -1.86
CA ALA A 129 22.40 -2.61 -1.38
C ALA A 129 22.66 -3.64 -2.47
N PRO A 130 23.85 -4.27 -2.47
CA PRO A 130 24.12 -5.30 -3.49
C PRO A 130 23.13 -6.45 -3.45
N TYR A 131 22.68 -6.88 -2.26
CA TYR A 131 21.84 -8.07 -2.09
C TYR A 131 20.58 -7.87 -1.25
N SER A 132 20.64 -7.05 -0.20
CA SER A 132 19.60 -7.08 0.83
C SER A 132 19.32 -5.68 1.39
N PRO A 133 18.76 -4.78 0.59
CA PRO A 133 18.39 -3.46 1.11
C PRO A 133 17.24 -3.59 2.11
N GLN A 134 17.21 -2.68 3.10
CA GLN A 134 16.20 -2.69 4.15
C GLN A 134 15.55 -1.32 4.20
N CYS A 135 14.23 -1.27 4.03
CA CYS A 135 13.48 -0.02 4.06
C CYS A 135 12.48 -0.06 5.22
N TYR A 136 12.87 0.50 6.37
CA TYR A 136 12.03 0.55 7.57
C TYR A 136 11.69 2.00 7.89
N LEU A 137 10.41 2.26 8.18
CA LEU A 137 10.02 3.55 8.71
C LEU A 137 10.18 3.59 10.23
N SER A 138 9.85 4.73 10.84
CA SER A 138 10.33 5.04 12.19
C SER A 138 9.86 4.09 13.28
N LYS A 139 8.78 3.38 13.07
CA LYS A 139 8.28 2.44 14.08
C LYS A 139 9.26 1.29 14.32
N TRP A 140 10.14 1.02 13.37
CA TRP A 140 11.08 -0.10 13.40
C TRP A 140 12.53 0.32 13.61
N SER A 141 12.79 1.63 13.59
CA SER A 141 14.18 2.14 13.64
C SER A 141 14.61 2.60 15.02
N SER A 142 13.83 2.42 16.03
CA SER A 142 14.20 2.83 17.40
C SER A 142 14.58 1.67 18.25
#